data_f89c41f61ffc4b5c66860e30d428b40a
#
_entry.id   f89c41f61ffc4b5c66860e30d428b40a
#
_cell.length_a   1.000
_cell.length_b   1.000
_cell.length_c   1.000
_cell.angle_alpha   90.00
_cell.angle_beta   90.00
_cell.angle_gamma   90.00
#
_symmetry.space_group_name_H-M   'P 1'
#
loop_
_entity.id
_entity.type
_entity.pdbx_description
1 polymer ?
#
loop_
_entity_poly.entity_id
_entity_poly.type
_entity_poly.pdbx_seq_one_letter_code
_entity_poly.pdbx_strand_id
1 'polypeptide(L)'
;MQRPIYLDCHATTPVDQRVLEAMLPYFRESFGNAASTGHLYGWEAESAVKLAREAIANAINATPEEIVFTSGATEANNLAIKGVAESYHQKGRHIITVQTEHSAILDPCVYLASLGFEITYLPVQSDGLVDLQELERAIRPDTILVSVMAANNEIGVLQPIAEIGQICRDRAPQQQILFHSDAAQAIGKIPLDVMAMHVDLMSLTAHKIYGAKGIGALYVRRRNPRVNLTPQLHGGGHERGMRSGTLYTPQIVGFAKALEIAIASQSEEQQQVLTLRQHLWERLSALDCISLNGHSTKRLAGNLNVSFTGLNGQLLMLALQPIVAVSSGSACSSAKTAPSHVLTALGHSQELAYASIRFGIGRFNTLEEIEIVANHLLASVRSLRAI
;
A
#
# COMPACT_ATOMS: atom_id res chain seq x y z
N MET A 1 18.33 26.74 3.61
CA MET A 1 18.08 26.01 2.35
C MET A 1 16.58 25.87 2.18
N GLN A 2 16.05 26.20 1.01
CA GLN A 2 14.65 25.94 0.66
C GLN A 2 14.46 24.42 0.51
N ARG A 3 13.34 23.87 1.00
CA ARG A 3 13.05 22.44 0.82
C ARG A 3 12.71 22.18 -0.65
N PRO A 4 13.14 21.02 -1.22
CA PRO A 4 12.73 20.65 -2.57
C PRO A 4 11.21 20.40 -2.66
N ILE A 5 10.65 20.54 -3.84
CA ILE A 5 9.25 20.18 -4.13
C ILE A 5 9.07 18.71 -3.85
N TYR A 6 8.02 18.35 -3.07
CA TYR A 6 7.81 16.96 -2.66
C TYR A 6 6.89 16.23 -3.64
N LEU A 7 7.44 15.35 -4.46
CA LEU A 7 6.72 14.47 -5.38
C LEU A 7 6.99 12.98 -5.04
N ASP A 8 6.92 12.62 -3.76
CA ASP A 8 7.12 11.24 -3.29
C ASP A 8 5.99 10.76 -2.37
N CYS A 9 4.74 11.16 -2.67
CA CYS A 9 3.56 10.81 -1.86
C CYS A 9 3.25 9.30 -1.82
N HIS A 10 3.90 8.48 -2.65
CA HIS A 10 3.83 7.02 -2.54
C HIS A 10 4.78 6.45 -1.47
N ALA A 11 5.84 7.17 -1.09
CA ALA A 11 6.69 6.77 0.03
C ALA A 11 6.02 7.11 1.38
N THR A 12 5.56 8.34 1.54
CA THR A 12 4.77 8.81 2.69
C THR A 12 4.13 10.15 2.35
N THR A 13 3.15 10.58 3.12
CA THR A 13 2.54 11.91 2.99
C THR A 13 2.77 12.75 4.25
N PRO A 14 2.73 14.10 4.17
CA PRO A 14 2.62 14.93 5.37
C PRO A 14 1.31 14.63 6.09
N VAL A 15 1.26 14.85 7.39
CA VAL A 15 0.00 14.75 8.14
C VAL A 15 -0.86 15.97 7.80
N ASP A 16 -2.12 15.76 7.44
CA ASP A 16 -3.08 16.82 7.22
C ASP A 16 -3.34 17.57 8.54
N GLN A 17 -3.42 18.91 8.50
CA GLN A 17 -3.61 19.72 9.69
C GLN A 17 -4.88 19.34 10.47
N ARG A 18 -5.96 19.03 9.77
CA ARG A 18 -7.24 18.57 10.35
C ARG A 18 -7.11 17.22 11.07
N VAL A 19 -6.22 16.36 10.59
CA VAL A 19 -5.90 15.09 11.24
C VAL A 19 -5.09 15.33 12.51
N LEU A 20 -4.09 16.21 12.46
CA LEU A 20 -3.28 16.55 13.63
C LEU A 20 -4.16 17.16 14.73
N GLU A 21 -5.04 18.09 14.38
CA GLU A 21 -5.98 18.72 15.32
C GLU A 21 -6.92 17.69 15.97
N ALA A 22 -7.41 16.72 15.21
CA ALA A 22 -8.24 15.63 15.76
C ALA A 22 -7.48 14.70 16.73
N MET A 23 -6.16 14.56 16.57
CA MET A 23 -5.31 13.73 17.43
C MET A 23 -4.95 14.43 18.74
N LEU A 24 -4.72 15.74 18.73
CA LEU A 24 -4.13 16.49 19.85
C LEU A 24 -4.84 16.31 21.20
N PRO A 25 -6.20 16.31 21.32
CA PRO A 25 -6.88 16.11 22.59
C PRO A 25 -6.52 14.80 23.30
N TYR A 26 -6.27 13.74 22.52
CA TYR A 26 -5.98 12.40 23.06
C TYR A 26 -4.53 12.23 23.55
N PHE A 27 -3.67 13.21 23.36
CA PHE A 27 -2.34 13.23 23.97
C PHE A 27 -2.32 13.90 25.35
N ARG A 28 -3.28 14.81 25.66
CA ARG A 28 -3.18 15.70 26.81
C ARG A 28 -4.42 15.71 27.70
N GLU A 29 -5.60 15.68 27.11
CA GLU A 29 -6.89 15.86 27.80
C GLU A 29 -7.59 14.51 28.00
N SER A 30 -7.93 13.82 26.91
CA SER A 30 -8.58 12.50 26.90
C SER A 30 -7.56 11.36 26.70
N PHE A 31 -6.46 11.40 27.48
CA PHE A 31 -5.30 10.50 27.34
C PHE A 31 -5.50 9.10 27.93
N GLY A 32 -6.72 8.75 28.31
CA GLY A 32 -7.03 7.50 28.98
C GLY A 32 -6.67 6.24 28.18
N ASN A 33 -6.48 5.13 28.89
CA ASN A 33 -6.32 3.82 28.27
C ASN A 33 -7.70 3.24 27.95
N ALA A 34 -7.96 2.93 26.68
CA ALA A 34 -9.24 2.37 26.21
C ALA A 34 -9.60 1.00 26.86
N ALA A 35 -8.63 0.32 27.48
CA ALA A 35 -8.88 -0.91 28.23
C ALA A 35 -9.31 -0.68 29.69
N SER A 36 -9.30 0.57 30.17
CA SER A 36 -9.69 0.91 31.54
C SER A 36 -11.19 1.13 31.64
N THR A 37 -11.90 0.21 32.30
CA THR A 37 -13.37 0.22 32.41
C THR A 37 -13.91 0.92 33.65
N GLY A 38 -13.05 1.32 34.59
CA GLY A 38 -13.45 1.79 35.91
C GLY A 38 -13.59 3.31 36.08
N HIS A 39 -13.32 4.12 35.03
CA HIS A 39 -13.32 5.58 35.16
C HIS A 39 -13.49 6.28 33.82
N LEU A 40 -13.90 7.55 33.85
CA LEU A 40 -14.24 8.38 32.72
C LEU A 40 -13.14 8.44 31.64
N TYR A 41 -11.87 8.62 32.01
CA TYR A 41 -10.76 8.66 31.06
C TYR A 41 -10.70 7.42 30.15
N GLY A 42 -10.93 6.22 30.73
CA GLY A 42 -10.96 4.99 29.95
C GLY A 42 -12.16 4.93 29.01
N TRP A 43 -13.33 5.34 29.47
CA TRP A 43 -14.56 5.35 28.65
C TRP A 43 -14.49 6.32 27.48
N GLU A 44 -13.89 7.50 27.68
CA GLU A 44 -13.65 8.46 26.59
C GLU A 44 -12.72 7.88 25.52
N ALA A 45 -11.62 7.26 25.93
CA ALA A 45 -10.68 6.62 25.01
C ALA A 45 -11.31 5.42 24.29
N GLU A 46 -12.08 4.57 25.01
CA GLU A 46 -12.83 3.45 24.42
C GLU A 46 -13.84 3.93 23.37
N SER A 47 -14.60 4.97 23.70
CA SER A 47 -15.58 5.58 22.79
C SER A 47 -14.92 6.11 21.52
N ALA A 48 -13.79 6.81 21.66
CA ALA A 48 -13.03 7.32 20.54
C ALA A 48 -12.50 6.19 19.63
N VAL A 49 -11.94 5.13 20.21
CA VAL A 49 -11.48 3.94 19.48
C VAL A 49 -12.63 3.25 18.76
N LYS A 50 -13.78 3.12 19.41
CA LYS A 50 -14.99 2.52 18.83
C LYS A 50 -15.47 3.30 17.61
N LEU A 51 -15.64 4.61 17.71
CA LEU A 51 -16.05 5.48 16.61
C LEU A 51 -15.06 5.42 15.44
N ALA A 52 -13.76 5.46 15.74
CA ALA A 52 -12.72 5.35 14.72
C ALA A 52 -12.77 4.00 13.99
N ARG A 53 -13.00 2.92 14.73
CA ARG A 53 -13.14 1.57 14.17
C ARG A 53 -14.37 1.46 13.26
N GLU A 54 -15.50 2.03 13.66
CA GLU A 54 -16.73 2.12 12.86
C GLU A 54 -16.49 2.89 11.56
N ALA A 55 -15.81 4.03 11.62
CA ALA A 55 -15.47 4.83 10.45
C ALA A 55 -14.60 4.07 9.44
N ILE A 56 -13.56 3.37 9.93
CA ILE A 56 -12.68 2.57 9.07
C ILE A 56 -13.44 1.38 8.47
N ALA A 57 -14.26 0.69 9.24
CA ALA A 57 -15.07 -0.41 8.75
C ALA A 57 -16.04 0.03 7.65
N ASN A 58 -16.78 1.10 7.89
CA ASN A 58 -17.73 1.66 6.91
C ASN A 58 -17.05 2.05 5.59
N ALA A 59 -15.82 2.55 5.66
CA ALA A 59 -15.04 2.97 4.50
C ALA A 59 -14.70 1.86 3.50
N ILE A 60 -14.76 0.60 3.94
CA ILE A 60 -14.46 -0.58 3.12
C ILE A 60 -15.63 -1.59 3.07
N ASN A 61 -16.83 -1.18 3.48
CA ASN A 61 -18.02 -2.04 3.58
C ASN A 61 -17.80 -3.28 4.47
N ALA A 62 -17.16 -3.08 5.64
CA ALA A 62 -16.94 -4.09 6.67
C ALA A 62 -17.71 -3.78 7.95
N THR A 63 -17.69 -4.70 8.92
CA THR A 63 -18.19 -4.44 10.29
C THR A 63 -17.05 -4.04 11.23
N PRO A 64 -17.32 -3.28 12.31
CA PRO A 64 -16.28 -2.87 13.26
C PRO A 64 -15.52 -4.04 13.88
N GLU A 65 -16.17 -5.18 14.07
CA GLU A 65 -15.57 -6.39 14.63
C GLU A 65 -14.51 -7.02 13.70
N GLU A 66 -14.52 -6.66 12.43
CA GLU A 66 -13.59 -7.17 11.41
C GLU A 66 -12.32 -6.32 11.29
N ILE A 67 -12.24 -5.20 12.00
CA ILE A 67 -11.05 -4.33 12.01
C ILE A 67 -10.15 -4.67 13.18
N VAL A 68 -8.85 -4.85 12.90
CA VAL A 68 -7.77 -5.09 13.88
C VAL A 68 -6.73 -4.00 13.71
N PHE A 69 -6.51 -3.16 14.73
CA PHE A 69 -5.48 -2.11 14.66
C PHE A 69 -4.08 -2.69 14.76
N THR A 70 -3.19 -2.16 13.95
CA THR A 70 -1.77 -2.52 13.85
C THR A 70 -0.91 -1.26 13.82
N SER A 71 0.42 -1.40 13.88
CA SER A 71 1.34 -0.27 13.77
C SER A 71 1.55 0.24 12.32
N GLY A 72 0.92 -0.39 11.35
CA GLY A 72 1.03 -0.05 9.92
C GLY A 72 0.83 -1.27 9.03
N ALA A 73 0.91 -1.06 7.70
CA ALA A 73 0.71 -2.14 6.73
C ALA A 73 1.71 -3.29 6.89
N THR A 74 2.95 -3.02 7.27
CA THR A 74 3.95 -4.08 7.47
C THR A 74 3.53 -5.06 8.56
N GLU A 75 3.05 -4.58 9.70
CA GLU A 75 2.52 -5.45 10.76
C GLU A 75 1.23 -6.14 10.30
N ALA A 76 0.32 -5.44 9.62
CA ALA A 76 -0.92 -6.00 9.09
C ALA A 76 -0.64 -7.15 8.11
N ASN A 77 0.30 -6.96 7.18
CA ASN A 77 0.73 -7.98 6.22
C ASN A 77 1.35 -9.21 6.91
N ASN A 78 2.24 -9.00 7.89
CA ASN A 78 2.81 -10.09 8.67
C ASN A 78 1.74 -10.87 9.43
N LEU A 79 0.78 -10.18 10.07
CA LEU A 79 -0.32 -10.81 10.77
C LEU A 79 -1.22 -11.62 9.82
N ALA A 80 -1.50 -11.08 8.63
CA ALA A 80 -2.28 -11.78 7.61
C ALA A 80 -1.55 -13.02 7.09
N ILE A 81 -0.34 -12.86 6.56
CA ILE A 81 0.40 -13.93 5.87
C ILE A 81 0.81 -15.04 6.86
N LYS A 82 1.51 -14.66 7.94
CA LYS A 82 1.99 -15.63 8.93
C LYS A 82 0.87 -16.19 9.78
N GLY A 83 -0.09 -15.33 10.19
CA GLY A 83 -1.24 -15.76 10.98
C GLY A 83 -2.13 -16.77 10.25
N VAL A 84 -2.34 -16.61 8.94
CA VAL A 84 -3.02 -17.62 8.11
C VAL A 84 -2.17 -18.87 7.98
N ALA A 85 -0.91 -18.75 7.61
CA ALA A 85 -0.01 -19.91 7.42
C ALA A 85 -0.02 -20.81 8.66
N GLU A 86 0.16 -20.22 9.85
CA GLU A 86 0.17 -20.95 11.12
C GLU A 86 -1.19 -21.54 11.49
N SER A 87 -2.30 -20.84 11.22
CA SER A 87 -3.65 -21.33 11.55
C SER A 87 -4.15 -22.43 10.61
N TYR A 88 -3.69 -22.42 9.35
CA TYR A 88 -4.22 -23.30 8.31
C TYR A 88 -3.23 -24.35 7.80
N HIS A 89 -2.03 -24.47 8.39
CA HIS A 89 -0.97 -25.40 7.94
C HIS A 89 -1.40 -26.88 7.82
N GLN A 90 -2.43 -27.29 8.59
CA GLN A 90 -2.99 -28.64 8.49
C GLN A 90 -3.90 -28.84 7.25
N LYS A 91 -4.41 -27.74 6.66
CA LYS A 91 -5.25 -27.78 5.45
C LYS A 91 -4.40 -27.73 4.18
N GLY A 92 -3.20 -27.16 4.27
CA GLY A 92 -2.26 -27.05 3.17
C GLY A 92 -1.07 -26.16 3.55
N ARG A 93 -0.06 -26.15 2.68
CA ARG A 93 1.16 -25.37 2.89
C ARG A 93 1.56 -24.55 1.66
N HIS A 94 0.64 -24.36 0.72
CA HIS A 94 0.90 -23.58 -0.47
C HIS A 94 0.28 -22.18 -0.37
N ILE A 95 1.09 -21.16 -0.71
CA ILE A 95 0.73 -19.76 -0.74
C ILE A 95 1.07 -19.19 -2.13
N ILE A 96 0.15 -18.45 -2.72
CA ILE A 96 0.36 -17.75 -3.99
C ILE A 96 0.48 -16.26 -3.70
N THR A 97 1.49 -15.62 -4.26
CA THR A 97 1.66 -14.17 -4.26
C THR A 97 2.24 -13.68 -5.58
N VAL A 98 2.52 -12.38 -5.73
CA VAL A 98 2.98 -11.79 -6.99
C VAL A 98 4.42 -11.30 -6.83
N GLN A 99 5.23 -11.39 -7.90
CA GLN A 99 6.63 -10.94 -7.90
C GLN A 99 6.78 -9.44 -7.60
N THR A 100 5.75 -8.64 -7.86
CA THR A 100 5.74 -7.19 -7.69
C THR A 100 5.22 -6.71 -6.33
N GLU A 101 5.02 -7.61 -5.38
CA GLU A 101 4.59 -7.27 -4.02
C GLU A 101 5.62 -6.42 -3.27
N HIS A 102 5.14 -5.71 -2.25
CA HIS A 102 6.02 -5.02 -1.32
C HIS A 102 6.81 -6.02 -0.46
N SER A 103 8.02 -5.67 -0.01
CA SER A 103 8.84 -6.50 0.89
C SER A 103 8.09 -6.98 2.14
N ALA A 104 7.09 -6.22 2.62
CA ALA A 104 6.25 -6.64 3.74
C ALA A 104 5.38 -7.88 3.46
N ILE A 105 5.30 -8.33 2.19
CA ILE A 105 4.68 -9.60 1.76
C ILE A 105 5.78 -10.59 1.37
N LEU A 106 6.75 -10.16 0.57
CA LEU A 106 7.80 -11.07 0.04
C LEU A 106 8.67 -11.65 1.17
N ASP A 107 9.10 -10.82 2.13
CA ASP A 107 9.97 -11.28 3.22
C ASP A 107 9.25 -12.28 4.17
N PRO A 108 7.98 -12.05 4.60
CA PRO A 108 7.20 -13.09 5.29
C PRO A 108 7.04 -14.39 4.48
N CYS A 109 6.87 -14.31 3.16
CA CYS A 109 6.80 -15.51 2.31
C CYS A 109 8.14 -16.27 2.29
N VAL A 110 9.27 -15.56 2.18
CA VAL A 110 10.62 -16.17 2.28
C VAL A 110 10.81 -16.83 3.65
N TYR A 111 10.40 -16.18 4.73
CA TYR A 111 10.43 -16.78 6.06
C TYR A 111 9.59 -18.06 6.15
N LEU A 112 8.37 -18.05 5.63
CA LEU A 112 7.50 -19.22 5.64
C LEU A 112 8.05 -20.36 4.77
N ALA A 113 8.71 -20.05 3.65
CA ALA A 113 9.42 -21.05 2.84
C ALA A 113 10.51 -21.78 3.66
N SER A 114 11.22 -21.08 4.54
CA SER A 114 12.19 -21.69 5.45
C SER A 114 11.57 -22.64 6.49
N LEU A 115 10.24 -22.50 6.72
CA LEU A 115 9.46 -23.38 7.59
C LEU A 115 8.72 -24.51 6.84
N GLY A 116 9.02 -24.69 5.55
CA GLY A 116 8.47 -25.78 4.72
C GLY A 116 7.12 -25.45 4.07
N PHE A 117 6.76 -24.14 3.92
CA PHE A 117 5.69 -23.74 3.03
C PHE A 117 6.22 -23.62 1.60
N GLU A 118 5.36 -23.89 0.64
CA GLU A 118 5.64 -23.67 -0.78
C GLU A 118 5.04 -22.35 -1.22
N ILE A 119 5.84 -21.49 -1.87
CA ILE A 119 5.43 -20.16 -2.30
C ILE A 119 5.49 -20.11 -3.83
N THR A 120 4.36 -19.83 -4.47
CA THR A 120 4.31 -19.46 -5.89
C THR A 120 4.31 -17.97 -6.03
N TYR A 121 5.34 -17.42 -6.68
CA TYR A 121 5.45 -16.03 -7.05
C TYR A 121 4.99 -15.86 -8.49
N LEU A 122 3.74 -15.43 -8.69
CA LEU A 122 3.20 -15.21 -10.04
C LEU A 122 3.97 -14.10 -10.75
N PRO A 123 4.34 -14.29 -12.02
CA PRO A 123 4.84 -13.21 -12.85
C PRO A 123 3.74 -12.20 -13.14
N VAL A 124 4.13 -11.01 -13.60
CA VAL A 124 3.22 -10.01 -14.16
C VAL A 124 3.48 -9.85 -15.65
N GLN A 125 2.48 -9.35 -16.34
CA GLN A 125 2.63 -8.93 -17.75
C GLN A 125 3.53 -7.69 -17.83
N SER A 126 4.00 -7.34 -19.01
CA SER A 126 4.89 -6.18 -19.22
C SER A 126 4.28 -4.85 -18.79
N ASP A 127 2.96 -4.78 -18.65
CA ASP A 127 2.22 -3.65 -18.12
C ASP A 127 1.98 -3.72 -16.59
N GLY A 128 2.45 -4.78 -15.92
CA GLY A 128 2.39 -4.98 -14.48
C GLY A 128 1.10 -5.64 -13.97
N LEU A 129 0.17 -6.03 -14.83
CA LEU A 129 -1.03 -6.76 -14.43
C LEU A 129 -0.73 -8.26 -14.23
N VAL A 130 -1.42 -8.86 -13.28
CA VAL A 130 -1.45 -10.31 -13.09
C VAL A 130 -2.29 -10.97 -14.18
N ASP A 131 -1.83 -12.08 -14.73
CA ASP A 131 -2.63 -12.92 -15.61
C ASP A 131 -3.55 -13.82 -14.77
N LEU A 132 -4.86 -13.63 -14.91
CA LEU A 132 -5.87 -14.39 -14.17
C LEU A 132 -5.87 -15.89 -14.52
N GLN A 133 -5.52 -16.26 -15.75
CA GLN A 133 -5.42 -17.66 -16.16
C GLN A 133 -4.20 -18.34 -15.52
N GLU A 134 -3.08 -17.61 -15.37
CA GLU A 134 -1.93 -18.13 -14.64
C GLU A 134 -2.23 -18.30 -13.15
N LEU A 135 -2.95 -17.37 -12.54
CA LEU A 135 -3.44 -17.51 -11.17
C LEU A 135 -4.29 -18.79 -11.02
N GLU A 136 -5.26 -19.00 -11.91
CA GLU A 136 -6.11 -20.19 -11.85
C GLU A 136 -5.32 -21.51 -11.95
N ARG A 137 -4.32 -21.55 -12.85
CA ARG A 137 -3.45 -22.74 -13.01
C ARG A 137 -2.54 -22.97 -11.81
N ALA A 138 -2.13 -21.89 -11.13
CA ALA A 138 -1.27 -21.95 -9.95
C ALA A 138 -1.99 -22.48 -8.70
N ILE A 139 -3.33 -22.41 -8.65
CA ILE A 139 -4.11 -22.92 -7.52
C ILE A 139 -4.02 -24.45 -7.46
N ARG A 140 -3.55 -24.96 -6.32
CA ARG A 140 -3.38 -26.36 -6.01
C ARG A 140 -4.34 -26.81 -4.90
N PRO A 141 -4.59 -28.12 -4.72
CA PRO A 141 -5.44 -28.63 -3.63
C PRO A 141 -4.99 -28.22 -2.22
N ASP A 142 -3.70 -27.94 -2.03
CA ASP A 142 -3.08 -27.53 -0.76
C ASP A 142 -2.85 -25.99 -0.67
N THR A 143 -3.38 -25.20 -1.61
CA THR A 143 -3.33 -23.72 -1.55
C THR A 143 -4.24 -23.22 -0.44
N ILE A 144 -3.68 -22.48 0.53
CA ILE A 144 -4.44 -21.92 1.66
C ILE A 144 -4.62 -20.41 1.57
N LEU A 145 -3.76 -19.72 0.82
CA LEU A 145 -3.75 -18.27 0.73
C LEU A 145 -3.33 -17.81 -0.67
N VAL A 146 -4.08 -16.84 -1.20
CA VAL A 146 -3.67 -15.98 -2.31
C VAL A 146 -3.49 -14.58 -1.76
N SER A 147 -2.37 -13.93 -2.05
CA SER A 147 -2.08 -12.56 -1.59
C SER A 147 -1.65 -11.70 -2.78
N VAL A 148 -2.46 -10.69 -3.12
CA VAL A 148 -2.20 -9.77 -4.23
C VAL A 148 -2.49 -8.34 -3.81
N MET A 149 -1.52 -7.43 -3.98
CA MET A 149 -1.68 -6.03 -3.63
C MET A 149 -2.73 -5.36 -4.52
N ALA A 150 -3.55 -4.47 -3.94
CA ALA A 150 -4.59 -3.76 -4.70
C ALA A 150 -4.00 -2.71 -5.65
N ALA A 151 -2.91 -2.05 -5.24
CA ALA A 151 -2.22 -1.04 -6.03
C ALA A 151 -0.72 -1.11 -5.79
N ASN A 152 0.08 -1.14 -6.84
CA ASN A 152 1.53 -1.21 -6.72
C ASN A 152 2.11 0.15 -6.29
N ASN A 153 3.03 0.11 -5.33
CA ASN A 153 3.65 1.30 -4.74
C ASN A 153 4.69 1.98 -5.64
N GLU A 154 5.22 1.29 -6.65
CA GLU A 154 6.23 1.83 -7.57
C GLU A 154 5.61 2.28 -8.88
N ILE A 155 4.94 1.40 -9.60
CA ILE A 155 4.37 1.66 -10.94
C ILE A 155 2.91 2.09 -10.90
N GLY A 156 2.27 2.06 -9.72
CA GLY A 156 0.89 2.51 -9.52
C GLY A 156 -0.19 1.59 -10.06
N VAL A 157 0.14 0.48 -10.69
CA VAL A 157 -0.81 -0.43 -11.35
C VAL A 157 -1.84 -0.96 -10.36
N LEU A 158 -3.11 -0.90 -10.77
CA LEU A 158 -4.26 -1.43 -10.05
C LEU A 158 -4.53 -2.86 -10.50
N GLN A 159 -4.47 -3.81 -9.59
CA GLN A 159 -4.74 -5.22 -9.88
C GLN A 159 -6.25 -5.50 -9.91
N PRO A 160 -6.71 -6.49 -10.67
CA PRO A 160 -8.13 -6.87 -10.80
C PRO A 160 -8.59 -7.66 -9.56
N ILE A 161 -8.68 -6.97 -8.40
CA ILE A 161 -8.89 -7.61 -7.08
C ILE A 161 -10.23 -8.35 -7.00
N ALA A 162 -11.29 -7.82 -7.60
CA ALA A 162 -12.61 -8.46 -7.57
C ALA A 162 -12.61 -9.78 -8.36
N GLU A 163 -11.98 -9.80 -9.52
CA GLU A 163 -11.84 -10.99 -10.36
C GLU A 163 -10.96 -12.06 -9.66
N ILE A 164 -9.87 -11.65 -9.02
CA ILE A 164 -9.01 -12.55 -8.24
C ILE A 164 -9.81 -13.13 -7.07
N GLY A 165 -10.56 -12.29 -6.34
CA GLY A 165 -11.43 -12.72 -5.25
C GLY A 165 -12.50 -13.69 -5.70
N GLN A 166 -13.10 -13.47 -6.88
CA GLN A 166 -14.06 -14.39 -7.48
C GLN A 166 -13.44 -15.75 -7.79
N ILE A 167 -12.24 -15.78 -8.40
CA ILE A 167 -11.50 -17.03 -8.66
C ILE A 167 -11.26 -17.81 -7.36
N CYS A 168 -10.82 -17.15 -6.30
CA CYS A 168 -10.63 -17.79 -5.00
C CYS A 168 -11.96 -18.32 -4.43
N ARG A 169 -13.05 -17.59 -4.61
CA ARG A 169 -14.38 -17.95 -4.11
C ARG A 169 -14.99 -19.14 -4.86
N ASP A 170 -14.79 -19.23 -6.17
CA ASP A 170 -15.31 -20.32 -7.00
C ASP A 170 -14.67 -21.67 -6.66
N ARG A 171 -13.47 -21.67 -6.08
CA ARG A 171 -12.80 -22.86 -5.55
C ARG A 171 -13.27 -23.24 -4.15
N ALA A 172 -13.93 -22.33 -3.42
CA ALA A 172 -14.31 -22.53 -2.01
C ALA A 172 -15.18 -23.77 -1.71
N PRO A 173 -16.07 -24.28 -2.60
CA PRO A 173 -16.81 -25.51 -2.34
C PRO A 173 -15.92 -26.75 -2.14
N GLN A 174 -14.77 -26.80 -2.79
CA GLN A 174 -13.83 -27.91 -2.72
C GLN A 174 -12.67 -27.65 -1.75
N GLN A 175 -12.32 -26.38 -1.58
CA GLN A 175 -11.11 -25.97 -0.86
C GLN A 175 -11.26 -24.57 -0.31
N GLN A 176 -11.00 -24.36 0.97
CA GLN A 176 -11.02 -23.04 1.59
C GLN A 176 -9.70 -22.31 1.28
N ILE A 177 -9.71 -21.49 0.24
CA ILE A 177 -8.64 -20.56 -0.08
C ILE A 177 -9.00 -19.20 0.49
N LEU A 178 -8.12 -18.59 1.29
CA LEU A 178 -8.29 -17.23 1.76
C LEU A 178 -7.64 -16.25 0.78
N PHE A 179 -8.30 -15.09 0.59
CA PHE A 179 -7.76 -14.03 -0.24
C PHE A 179 -7.39 -12.81 0.60
N HIS A 180 -6.10 -12.46 0.55
CA HIS A 180 -5.53 -11.25 1.17
C HIS A 180 -5.17 -10.22 0.11
N SER A 181 -5.40 -8.94 0.40
CA SER A 181 -4.93 -7.84 -0.42
C SER A 181 -4.22 -6.76 0.41
N ASP A 182 -2.98 -6.42 0.04
CA ASP A 182 -2.32 -5.22 0.55
C ASP A 182 -2.92 -3.98 -0.15
N ALA A 183 -3.75 -3.25 0.59
CA ALA A 183 -4.40 -2.03 0.12
C ALA A 183 -3.73 -0.74 0.64
N ALA A 184 -2.47 -0.81 1.11
CA ALA A 184 -1.76 0.34 1.66
C ALA A 184 -1.68 1.52 0.69
N GLN A 185 -1.56 1.28 -0.61
CA GLN A 185 -1.58 2.33 -1.64
C GLN A 185 -2.98 2.66 -2.16
N ALA A 186 -3.97 1.80 -1.93
CA ALA A 186 -5.31 1.91 -2.50
C ALA A 186 -6.30 2.63 -1.57
N ILE A 187 -6.19 2.41 -0.23
CA ILE A 187 -7.12 2.97 0.75
C ILE A 187 -7.25 4.50 0.60
N GLY A 188 -8.47 5.00 0.58
CA GLY A 188 -8.80 6.42 0.43
C GLY A 188 -8.53 7.00 -0.97
N LYS A 189 -7.83 6.27 -1.85
CA LYS A 189 -7.52 6.70 -3.22
C LYS A 189 -8.43 6.09 -4.28
N ILE A 190 -8.90 4.87 -4.06
CA ILE A 190 -9.91 4.22 -4.91
C ILE A 190 -11.01 3.64 -4.02
N PRO A 191 -12.22 3.42 -4.55
CA PRO A 191 -13.26 2.71 -3.80
C PRO A 191 -12.80 1.30 -3.43
N LEU A 192 -13.00 0.91 -2.18
CA LEU A 192 -12.73 -0.43 -1.67
C LEU A 192 -14.00 -0.98 -1.03
N ASP A 193 -14.41 -2.16 -1.47
CA ASP A 193 -15.56 -2.91 -0.93
C ASP A 193 -15.13 -4.36 -0.75
N VAL A 194 -14.83 -4.75 0.49
CA VAL A 194 -14.32 -6.09 0.81
C VAL A 194 -15.33 -7.19 0.50
N MET A 195 -16.63 -6.86 0.46
CA MET A 195 -17.67 -7.80 0.11
C MET A 195 -17.75 -8.02 -1.39
N ALA A 196 -17.82 -6.93 -2.18
CA ALA A 196 -17.86 -6.98 -3.64
C ALA A 196 -16.56 -7.53 -4.24
N MET A 197 -15.42 -7.28 -3.58
CA MET A 197 -14.09 -7.76 -3.99
C MET A 197 -13.79 -9.18 -3.49
N HIS A 198 -14.67 -9.79 -2.70
CA HIS A 198 -14.50 -11.12 -2.09
C HIS A 198 -13.19 -11.28 -1.29
N VAL A 199 -12.67 -10.19 -0.71
CA VAL A 199 -11.43 -10.19 0.08
C VAL A 199 -11.72 -10.71 1.48
N ASP A 200 -10.87 -11.60 2.00
CA ASP A 200 -10.99 -12.16 3.35
C ASP A 200 -10.08 -11.44 4.36
N LEU A 201 -8.99 -10.83 3.88
CA LEU A 201 -8.02 -10.06 4.66
C LEU A 201 -7.56 -8.84 3.84
N MET A 202 -7.52 -7.66 4.44
CA MET A 202 -7.04 -6.45 3.76
C MET A 202 -6.17 -5.60 4.68
N SER A 203 -4.95 -5.31 4.26
CA SER A 203 -4.00 -4.50 5.02
C SER A 203 -4.11 -3.02 4.65
N LEU A 204 -4.20 -2.16 5.67
CA LEU A 204 -4.43 -0.73 5.54
C LEU A 204 -3.39 0.08 6.32
N THR A 205 -3.11 1.32 5.89
CA THR A 205 -2.22 2.24 6.62
C THR A 205 -2.64 3.70 6.48
N ALA A 206 -2.40 4.50 7.52
CA ALA A 206 -2.79 5.90 7.54
C ALA A 206 -1.84 6.83 6.78
N HIS A 207 -0.53 6.56 6.82
CA HIS A 207 0.48 7.51 6.33
C HIS A 207 0.56 7.65 4.80
N LYS A 208 -0.24 6.93 4.06
CA LYS A 208 -0.40 7.07 2.59
C LYS A 208 -1.60 7.93 2.20
N ILE A 209 -2.40 8.34 3.21
CA ILE A 209 -3.61 9.17 3.05
C ILE A 209 -3.59 10.38 4.00
N TYR A 210 -2.41 10.95 4.23
CA TYR A 210 -2.21 12.15 5.07
C TYR A 210 -2.53 11.94 6.56
N GLY A 211 -2.53 10.69 7.02
CA GLY A 211 -2.52 10.31 8.43
C GLY A 211 -1.11 10.16 8.99
N ALA A 212 -1.01 9.92 10.29
CA ALA A 212 0.25 9.71 10.98
C ALA A 212 0.91 8.37 10.59
N LYS A 213 2.24 8.31 10.63
CA LYS A 213 3.01 7.05 10.61
C LYS A 213 2.79 6.29 11.91
N GLY A 214 2.98 4.97 11.90
CA GLY A 214 2.89 4.15 13.12
C GLY A 214 1.47 3.66 13.44
N ILE A 215 0.53 3.77 12.52
CA ILE A 215 -0.82 3.21 12.61
C ILE A 215 -1.29 2.64 11.29
N GLY A 216 -1.95 1.49 11.36
CA GLY A 216 -2.64 0.80 10.29
C GLY A 216 -3.74 -0.08 10.84
N ALA A 217 -4.34 -0.87 9.97
CA ALA A 217 -5.33 -1.87 10.35
C ALA A 217 -5.28 -3.08 9.42
N LEU A 218 -5.72 -4.21 9.94
CA LEU A 218 -6.03 -5.40 9.17
C LEU A 218 -7.53 -5.63 9.24
N TYR A 219 -8.20 -5.67 8.08
CA TYR A 219 -9.53 -6.25 7.96
C TYR A 219 -9.40 -7.78 8.01
N VAL A 220 -10.23 -8.43 8.81
CA VAL A 220 -10.28 -9.88 9.00
C VAL A 220 -11.73 -10.33 8.92
N ARG A 221 -12.12 -11.01 7.85
CA ARG A 221 -13.48 -11.48 7.63
C ARG A 221 -13.94 -12.41 8.75
N ARG A 222 -15.13 -12.15 9.31
CA ARG A 222 -15.68 -12.92 10.43
C ARG A 222 -16.83 -13.85 10.07
N ARG A 223 -17.37 -13.77 8.85
CA ARG A 223 -18.50 -14.59 8.38
C ARG A 223 -18.30 -14.98 6.91
N ASN A 224 -18.55 -16.23 6.60
CA ASN A 224 -18.64 -16.80 5.25
C ASN A 224 -17.42 -16.51 4.33
N PRO A 225 -16.21 -16.99 4.70
CA PRO A 225 -15.83 -17.80 5.84
C PRO A 225 -15.46 -16.94 7.07
N ARG A 226 -15.40 -17.58 8.25
CA ARG A 226 -14.71 -16.98 9.39
C ARG A 226 -13.22 -17.24 9.27
N VAL A 227 -12.44 -16.17 9.21
CA VAL A 227 -10.97 -16.26 9.20
C VAL A 227 -10.45 -16.33 10.64
N ASN A 228 -9.56 -17.27 10.88
CA ASN A 228 -8.81 -17.39 12.12
C ASN A 228 -7.34 -17.05 11.85
N LEU A 229 -6.72 -16.32 12.77
CA LEU A 229 -5.32 -15.93 12.68
C LEU A 229 -4.58 -16.36 13.95
N THR A 230 -3.39 -16.91 13.79
CA THR A 230 -2.45 -17.03 14.90
C THR A 230 -1.86 -15.65 15.20
N PRO A 231 -1.96 -15.16 16.45
CA PRO A 231 -1.41 -13.85 16.82
C PRO A 231 0.09 -13.83 16.62
N GLN A 232 0.61 -12.73 16.09
CA GLN A 232 2.06 -12.51 15.95
C GLN A 232 2.63 -11.67 17.12
N LEU A 233 1.78 -10.99 17.87
CA LEU A 233 2.13 -10.25 19.09
C LEU A 233 1.26 -10.74 20.25
N HIS A 234 1.91 -11.33 21.23
CA HIS A 234 1.27 -11.87 22.45
C HIS A 234 1.29 -10.84 23.59
N GLY A 235 0.33 -10.92 24.51
CA GLY A 235 0.22 -10.03 25.67
C GLY A 235 -1.21 -9.92 26.21
N GLY A 236 -1.71 -8.72 26.49
CA GLY A 236 -2.97 -8.45 27.17
C GLY A 236 -4.27 -8.78 26.44
N GLY A 237 -4.24 -9.53 25.32
CA GLY A 237 -5.44 -10.00 24.61
C GLY A 237 -6.23 -8.91 23.87
N HIS A 238 -5.64 -7.74 23.64
CA HIS A 238 -6.27 -6.67 22.86
C HIS A 238 -6.64 -7.16 21.44
N GLU A 239 -7.46 -6.37 20.77
CA GLU A 239 -7.94 -6.71 19.42
C GLU A 239 -8.50 -8.14 19.32
N ARG A 240 -9.30 -8.52 20.32
CA ARG A 240 -9.95 -9.84 20.42
C ARG A 240 -8.96 -11.02 20.39
N GLY A 241 -7.76 -10.79 20.96
CA GLY A 241 -6.68 -11.77 21.01
C GLY A 241 -5.84 -11.87 19.73
N MET A 242 -6.18 -11.15 18.67
CA MET A 242 -5.43 -11.23 17.40
C MET A 242 -4.17 -10.35 17.41
N ARG A 243 -4.18 -9.25 18.19
CA ARG A 243 -3.01 -8.35 18.29
C ARG A 243 -2.98 -7.69 19.67
N SER A 244 -2.04 -8.09 20.48
CA SER A 244 -1.87 -7.52 21.83
C SER A 244 -1.06 -6.22 21.81
N GLY A 245 -1.33 -5.34 22.78
CA GLY A 245 -0.67 -4.05 22.97
C GLY A 245 -1.70 -2.94 23.21
N THR A 246 -1.39 -2.02 24.12
CA THR A 246 -2.26 -0.88 24.43
C THR A 246 -2.61 -0.12 23.16
N LEU A 247 -3.90 0.15 22.97
CA LEU A 247 -4.37 0.86 21.78
C LEU A 247 -3.90 2.32 21.82
N TYR A 248 -3.32 2.76 20.70
CA TYR A 248 -2.81 4.12 20.56
C TYR A 248 -3.92 5.06 20.10
N THR A 249 -4.79 5.44 21.05
CA THR A 249 -6.00 6.24 20.78
C THR A 249 -5.76 7.45 19.87
N PRO A 250 -4.75 8.33 20.12
CA PRO A 250 -4.52 9.47 19.23
C PRO A 250 -4.32 9.10 17.77
N GLN A 251 -3.51 8.06 17.48
CA GLN A 251 -3.25 7.65 16.10
C GLN A 251 -4.43 6.91 15.46
N ILE A 252 -5.19 6.16 16.25
CA ILE A 252 -6.41 5.49 15.79
C ILE A 252 -7.44 6.53 15.33
N VAL A 253 -7.66 7.58 16.14
CA VAL A 253 -8.52 8.71 15.77
C VAL A 253 -7.98 9.44 14.54
N GLY A 254 -6.66 9.67 14.48
CA GLY A 254 -6.00 10.28 13.33
C GLY A 254 -6.17 9.47 12.04
N PHE A 255 -6.11 8.13 12.11
CA PHE A 255 -6.33 7.28 10.96
C PHE A 255 -7.78 7.39 10.44
N ALA A 256 -8.76 7.29 11.34
CA ALA A 256 -10.17 7.46 10.97
C ALA A 256 -10.43 8.83 10.35
N LYS A 257 -9.88 9.91 10.93
CA LYS A 257 -10.02 11.27 10.38
C LYS A 257 -9.36 11.43 9.02
N ALA A 258 -8.16 10.87 8.83
CA ALA A 258 -7.49 10.89 7.53
C ALA A 258 -8.32 10.17 6.45
N LEU A 259 -8.93 9.05 6.80
CA LEU A 259 -9.76 8.26 5.89
C LEU A 259 -11.09 8.96 5.58
N GLU A 260 -11.75 9.55 6.59
CA GLU A 260 -12.94 10.38 6.40
C GLU A 260 -12.68 11.51 5.38
N ILE A 261 -11.59 12.26 5.57
CA ILE A 261 -11.19 13.33 4.64
C ILE A 261 -10.91 12.78 3.24
N ALA A 262 -10.16 11.67 3.16
CA ALA A 262 -9.78 11.09 1.88
C ALA A 262 -11.01 10.61 1.08
N ILE A 263 -12.01 10.01 1.74
CA ILE A 263 -13.25 9.56 1.09
C ILE A 263 -14.11 10.76 0.68
N ALA A 264 -14.27 11.74 1.56
CA ALA A 264 -15.09 12.91 1.27
C ALA A 264 -14.57 13.73 0.07
N SER A 265 -13.24 13.77 -0.13
CA SER A 265 -12.61 14.48 -1.25
C SER A 265 -12.13 13.57 -2.39
N GLN A 266 -12.43 12.27 -2.37
CA GLN A 266 -11.83 11.27 -3.24
C GLN A 266 -11.92 11.62 -4.74
N SER A 267 -13.11 11.96 -5.22
CA SER A 267 -13.35 12.26 -6.64
C SER A 267 -12.62 13.53 -7.08
N GLU A 268 -12.67 14.59 -6.27
CA GLU A 268 -12.03 15.86 -6.55
C GLU A 268 -10.50 15.73 -6.52
N GLU A 269 -9.96 15.08 -5.48
CA GLU A 269 -8.52 14.85 -5.34
C GLU A 269 -7.99 13.97 -6.47
N GLN A 270 -8.70 12.90 -6.84
CA GLN A 270 -8.32 12.07 -7.98
C GLN A 270 -8.25 12.86 -9.28
N GLN A 271 -9.24 13.71 -9.56
CA GLN A 271 -9.25 14.52 -10.77
C GLN A 271 -8.10 15.53 -10.77
N GLN A 272 -7.85 16.19 -9.64
CA GLN A 272 -6.75 17.14 -9.48
C GLN A 272 -5.39 16.45 -9.73
N VAL A 273 -5.09 15.37 -9.02
CA VAL A 273 -3.78 14.71 -9.17
C VAL A 273 -3.60 14.03 -10.53
N LEU A 274 -4.70 13.57 -11.15
CA LEU A 274 -4.70 13.06 -12.52
C LEU A 274 -4.31 14.16 -13.51
N THR A 275 -4.89 15.34 -13.39
CA THR A 275 -4.56 16.50 -14.23
C THR A 275 -3.10 16.89 -14.10
N LEU A 276 -2.58 16.97 -12.87
CA LEU A 276 -1.16 17.27 -12.60
C LEU A 276 -0.22 16.21 -13.17
N ARG A 277 -0.58 14.92 -13.03
CA ARG A 277 0.19 13.80 -13.60
C ARG A 277 0.21 13.85 -15.13
N GLN A 278 -0.95 14.07 -15.76
CA GLN A 278 -1.07 14.16 -17.20
C GLN A 278 -0.22 15.33 -17.74
N HIS A 279 -0.29 16.47 -17.10
CA HIS A 279 0.50 17.63 -17.45
C HIS A 279 2.02 17.32 -17.38
N LEU A 280 2.49 16.71 -16.28
CA LEU A 280 3.89 16.27 -16.17
C LEU A 280 4.26 15.29 -17.28
N TRP A 281 3.41 14.29 -17.53
CA TRP A 281 3.66 13.30 -18.59
C TRP A 281 3.73 13.92 -19.99
N GLU A 282 2.79 14.81 -20.33
CA GLU A 282 2.79 15.51 -21.64
C GLU A 282 4.08 16.30 -21.84
N ARG A 283 4.57 16.99 -20.81
CA ARG A 283 5.85 17.71 -20.86
C ARG A 283 7.03 16.77 -21.09
N LEU A 284 7.06 15.64 -20.39
CA LEU A 284 8.17 14.68 -20.42
C LEU A 284 8.15 13.80 -21.67
N SER A 285 6.99 13.45 -22.19
CA SER A 285 6.82 12.60 -23.38
C SER A 285 7.38 13.20 -24.68
N ALA A 286 7.74 14.49 -24.66
CA ALA A 286 8.49 15.12 -25.74
C ALA A 286 9.95 14.62 -25.85
N LEU A 287 10.47 13.91 -24.84
CA LEU A 287 11.79 13.28 -24.86
C LEU A 287 11.68 11.93 -25.60
N ASP A 288 12.59 11.68 -26.54
CA ASP A 288 12.70 10.44 -27.30
C ASP A 288 13.23 9.24 -26.50
N CYS A 289 13.80 9.51 -25.31
CA CYS A 289 14.45 8.53 -24.44
C CYS A 289 13.59 8.11 -23.25
N ILE A 290 12.31 8.52 -23.18
CA ILE A 290 11.46 8.24 -22.02
C ILE A 290 10.43 7.14 -22.33
N SER A 291 10.15 6.29 -21.36
CA SER A 291 9.09 5.29 -21.42
C SER A 291 8.31 5.25 -20.13
N LEU A 292 6.99 5.01 -20.22
CA LEU A 292 6.10 4.84 -19.08
C LEU A 292 6.20 3.41 -18.55
N ASN A 293 6.37 3.23 -17.25
CA ASN A 293 6.38 1.93 -16.59
C ASN A 293 5.00 1.58 -16.04
N GLY A 294 4.54 0.36 -16.32
CA GLY A 294 3.24 -0.14 -15.93
C GLY A 294 2.08 0.30 -16.82
N HIS A 295 0.88 -0.20 -16.53
CA HIS A 295 -0.32 0.02 -17.35
C HIS A 295 -0.67 1.50 -17.47
N SER A 296 -1.00 1.95 -18.69
CA SER A 296 -1.21 3.38 -18.97
C SER A 296 -2.43 4.01 -18.29
N THR A 297 -3.50 3.23 -18.10
CA THR A 297 -4.78 3.70 -17.55
C THR A 297 -5.18 3.03 -16.26
N LYS A 298 -4.97 1.71 -16.08
CA LYS A 298 -5.28 0.98 -14.84
C LYS A 298 -4.20 1.27 -13.78
N ARG A 299 -4.17 2.52 -13.31
CA ARG A 299 -3.17 2.98 -12.34
C ARG A 299 -3.71 4.08 -11.43
N LEU A 300 -3.10 4.25 -10.27
CA LEU A 300 -3.38 5.35 -9.35
C LEU A 300 -3.21 6.71 -10.03
N ALA A 301 -4.14 7.61 -9.81
CA ALA A 301 -4.17 8.93 -10.44
C ALA A 301 -2.88 9.73 -10.23
N GLY A 302 -2.31 9.71 -9.03
CA GLY A 302 -1.09 10.46 -8.69
C GLY A 302 0.23 9.73 -8.94
N ASN A 303 0.22 8.55 -9.58
CA ASN A 303 1.45 7.81 -9.86
C ASN A 303 1.95 8.04 -11.29
N LEU A 304 3.20 8.45 -11.42
CA LEU A 304 3.93 8.45 -12.68
C LEU A 304 5.31 7.81 -12.44
N ASN A 305 5.53 6.64 -13.04
CA ASN A 305 6.83 5.96 -13.03
C ASN A 305 7.34 5.88 -14.46
N VAL A 306 8.54 6.41 -14.70
CA VAL A 306 9.14 6.54 -16.03
C VAL A 306 10.60 6.12 -16.04
N SER A 307 11.04 5.54 -17.13
CA SER A 307 12.43 5.15 -17.40
C SER A 307 13.06 6.03 -18.46
N PHE A 308 14.37 6.27 -18.35
CA PHE A 308 15.15 7.11 -19.25
C PHE A 308 16.24 6.26 -19.90
N THR A 309 16.04 5.88 -21.18
CA THR A 309 16.98 5.05 -21.94
C THR A 309 18.28 5.80 -22.20
N GLY A 310 19.43 5.15 -21.95
CA GLY A 310 20.74 5.69 -22.24
C GLY A 310 21.23 6.74 -21.24
N LEU A 311 20.56 6.91 -20.09
CA LEU A 311 21.00 7.82 -19.03
C LEU A 311 21.54 7.07 -17.81
N ASN A 312 22.51 7.68 -17.16
CA ASN A 312 22.94 7.24 -15.85
C ASN A 312 21.95 7.71 -14.78
N GLY A 313 21.20 6.76 -14.16
CA GLY A 313 20.16 7.06 -13.17
C GLY A 313 20.68 7.77 -11.91
N GLN A 314 21.91 7.49 -11.48
CA GLN A 314 22.51 8.14 -10.31
C GLN A 314 22.80 9.63 -10.61
N LEU A 315 23.35 9.93 -11.76
CA LEU A 315 23.62 11.32 -12.18
C LEU A 315 22.30 12.09 -12.36
N LEU A 316 21.28 11.43 -12.92
CA LEU A 316 19.95 12.04 -13.04
C LEU A 316 19.34 12.35 -11.67
N MET A 317 19.39 11.43 -10.72
CA MET A 317 18.92 11.66 -9.35
C MET A 317 19.68 12.79 -8.65
N LEU A 318 21.00 12.84 -8.80
CA LEU A 318 21.83 13.93 -8.24
C LEU A 318 21.45 15.30 -8.82
N ALA A 319 21.17 15.36 -10.11
CA ALA A 319 20.73 16.60 -10.77
C ALA A 319 19.35 17.08 -10.27
N LEU A 320 18.46 16.15 -9.88
CA LEU A 320 17.11 16.47 -9.43
C LEU A 320 17.02 16.85 -7.95
N GLN A 321 17.86 16.28 -7.09
CA GLN A 321 17.80 16.46 -5.62
C GLN A 321 17.64 17.91 -5.12
N PRO A 322 18.26 18.92 -5.72
CA PRO A 322 18.11 20.29 -5.23
C PRO A 322 16.71 20.88 -5.42
N ILE A 323 15.94 20.36 -6.39
CA ILE A 323 14.65 20.92 -6.83
C ILE A 323 13.48 20.06 -6.44
N VAL A 324 13.62 18.72 -6.52
CA VAL A 324 12.49 17.81 -6.28
C VAL A 324 12.92 16.58 -5.50
N ALA A 325 12.07 16.17 -4.54
CA ALA A 325 12.16 14.92 -3.82
C ALA A 325 11.30 13.86 -4.55
N VAL A 326 11.94 12.84 -5.10
CA VAL A 326 11.34 11.71 -5.83
C VAL A 326 12.01 10.40 -5.41
N SER A 327 11.43 9.27 -5.76
CA SER A 327 12.06 7.95 -5.58
C SER A 327 12.69 7.46 -6.89
N SER A 328 13.88 6.84 -6.78
CA SER A 328 14.52 6.15 -7.92
C SER A 328 13.99 4.73 -8.10
N GLY A 329 14.27 4.12 -9.24
CA GLY A 329 14.02 2.70 -9.53
C GLY A 329 14.97 1.72 -8.80
N SER A 330 15.73 2.19 -7.82
CA SER A 330 16.45 1.34 -6.87
C SER A 330 15.58 1.06 -5.65
N ALA A 331 15.69 -0.15 -5.10
CA ALA A 331 14.96 -0.52 -3.89
C ALA A 331 15.24 0.47 -2.75
N CYS A 332 14.21 0.97 -2.09
CA CYS A 332 14.28 1.88 -0.92
C CYS A 332 14.84 1.22 0.34
N SER A 333 15.78 0.28 0.22
CA SER A 333 16.52 -0.24 1.36
C SER A 333 17.91 0.39 1.35
N SER A 334 18.18 1.20 2.34
CA SER A 334 19.44 1.93 2.61
C SER A 334 20.71 1.07 2.66
N ALA A 335 20.65 -0.22 2.29
CA ALA A 335 21.75 -1.17 2.34
C ALA A 335 21.97 -1.99 1.06
N LYS A 336 21.11 -1.91 0.04
CA LYS A 336 21.27 -2.71 -1.18
C LYS A 336 21.20 -1.84 -2.43
N THR A 337 22.29 -1.81 -3.19
CA THR A 337 22.41 -1.26 -4.56
C THR A 337 21.73 -2.18 -5.60
N ALA A 338 20.60 -2.81 -5.29
CA ALA A 338 19.89 -3.66 -6.22
C ALA A 338 18.84 -2.87 -7.02
N PRO A 339 18.63 -3.18 -8.31
CA PRO A 339 17.55 -2.59 -9.09
C PRO A 339 16.18 -2.96 -8.49
N SER A 340 15.16 -2.18 -8.79
CA SER A 340 13.79 -2.50 -8.36
C SER A 340 13.36 -3.87 -8.90
N HIS A 341 12.95 -4.75 -7.99
CA HIS A 341 12.39 -6.06 -8.35
C HIS A 341 11.09 -5.91 -9.16
N VAL A 342 10.32 -4.82 -8.93
CA VAL A 342 9.11 -4.51 -9.68
C VAL A 342 9.44 -4.22 -11.14
N LEU A 343 10.41 -3.34 -11.40
CA LEU A 343 10.82 -3.00 -12.77
C LEU A 343 11.50 -4.20 -13.47
N THR A 344 12.26 -4.99 -12.73
CA THR A 344 12.83 -6.24 -13.25
C THR A 344 11.73 -7.25 -13.63
N ALA A 345 10.66 -7.35 -12.84
CA ALA A 345 9.51 -8.20 -13.15
C ALA A 345 8.74 -7.75 -14.42
N LEU A 346 8.79 -6.46 -14.78
CA LEU A 346 8.26 -5.96 -16.05
C LEU A 346 9.15 -6.30 -17.26
N GLY A 347 10.32 -6.92 -17.05
CA GLY A 347 11.28 -7.25 -18.10
C GLY A 347 12.31 -6.15 -18.38
N HIS A 348 12.42 -5.13 -17.55
CA HIS A 348 13.44 -4.08 -17.73
C HIS A 348 14.85 -4.60 -17.42
N SER A 349 15.85 -4.14 -18.19
CA SER A 349 17.24 -4.35 -17.86
C SER A 349 17.61 -3.63 -16.53
N GLN A 350 18.66 -4.07 -15.88
CA GLN A 350 19.14 -3.42 -14.66
C GLN A 350 19.45 -1.93 -14.90
N GLU A 351 20.08 -1.60 -16.03
CA GLU A 351 20.42 -0.23 -16.42
C GLU A 351 19.17 0.65 -16.52
N LEU A 352 18.12 0.14 -17.20
CA LEU A 352 16.87 0.86 -17.35
C LEU A 352 16.12 1.01 -16.03
N ALA A 353 16.15 -0.01 -15.18
CA ALA A 353 15.57 0.04 -13.84
C ALA A 353 16.26 1.10 -12.97
N TYR A 354 17.60 1.21 -13.01
CA TYR A 354 18.32 2.27 -12.30
C TYR A 354 18.04 3.67 -12.86
N ALA A 355 17.80 3.78 -14.16
CA ALA A 355 17.46 5.04 -14.83
C ALA A 355 15.94 5.33 -14.79
N SER A 356 15.24 4.83 -13.78
CA SER A 356 13.81 5.04 -13.60
C SER A 356 13.53 5.96 -12.41
N ILE A 357 12.49 6.78 -12.54
CA ILE A 357 12.04 7.72 -11.51
C ILE A 357 10.55 7.53 -11.28
N ARG A 358 10.16 7.44 -10.00
CA ARG A 358 8.78 7.49 -9.58
C ARG A 358 8.44 8.87 -9.05
N PHE A 359 7.44 9.51 -9.64
CA PHE A 359 6.80 10.70 -9.15
C PHE A 359 5.50 10.29 -8.43
N GLY A 360 5.39 10.63 -7.18
CA GLY A 360 4.19 10.46 -6.36
C GLY A 360 3.53 11.80 -6.10
N ILE A 361 2.59 12.17 -6.96
CA ILE A 361 1.85 13.44 -6.87
C ILE A 361 0.73 13.29 -5.85
N GLY A 362 0.54 14.29 -5.00
CA GLY A 362 -0.46 14.28 -3.94
C GLY A 362 -1.29 15.54 -3.84
N ARG A 363 -2.19 15.55 -2.86
CA ARG A 363 -3.22 16.57 -2.58
C ARG A 363 -2.69 18.00 -2.57
N PHE A 364 -1.49 18.21 -2.07
CA PHE A 364 -0.94 19.56 -1.84
C PHE A 364 -0.05 20.07 -2.98
N ASN A 365 0.15 19.26 -4.03
CA ASN A 365 0.94 19.70 -5.17
C ASN A 365 0.15 20.66 -6.07
N THR A 366 0.86 21.56 -6.70
CA THR A 366 0.30 22.59 -7.57
C THR A 366 0.81 22.45 -9.00
N LEU A 367 0.11 23.06 -9.95
CA LEU A 367 0.54 23.08 -11.35
C LEU A 367 1.89 23.81 -11.52
N GLU A 368 2.11 24.89 -10.76
CA GLU A 368 3.38 25.63 -10.76
C GLU A 368 4.55 24.72 -10.34
N GLU A 369 4.38 23.92 -9.28
CA GLU A 369 5.39 22.96 -8.85
C GLU A 369 5.71 21.93 -9.95
N ILE A 370 4.67 21.43 -10.63
CA ILE A 370 4.83 20.47 -11.74
C ILE A 370 5.60 21.10 -12.91
N GLU A 371 5.33 22.36 -13.25
CA GLU A 371 6.05 23.09 -14.30
C GLU A 371 7.52 23.31 -13.94
N ILE A 372 7.83 23.69 -12.71
CA ILE A 372 9.21 23.87 -12.24
C ILE A 372 9.96 22.53 -12.37
N VAL A 373 9.36 21.43 -11.91
CA VAL A 373 9.96 20.10 -11.96
C VAL A 373 10.15 19.64 -13.41
N ALA A 374 9.14 19.81 -14.28
CA ALA A 374 9.23 19.41 -15.68
C ALA A 374 10.36 20.17 -16.42
N ASN A 375 10.43 21.49 -16.24
CA ASN A 375 11.47 22.31 -16.87
C ASN A 375 12.87 21.91 -16.41
N HIS A 376 13.05 21.70 -15.09
CA HIS A 376 14.34 21.29 -14.55
C HIS A 376 14.75 19.88 -15.03
N LEU A 377 13.83 18.94 -15.06
CA LEU A 377 14.09 17.58 -15.53
C LEU A 377 14.46 17.58 -17.03
N LEU A 378 13.73 18.31 -17.87
CA LEU A 378 14.04 18.45 -19.29
C LEU A 378 15.45 19.04 -19.53
N ALA A 379 15.83 20.05 -18.78
CA ALA A 379 17.16 20.64 -18.83
C ALA A 379 18.25 19.63 -18.37
N SER A 380 18.02 18.93 -17.27
CA SER A 380 18.94 17.92 -16.74
C SER A 380 19.16 16.76 -17.71
N VAL A 381 18.10 16.23 -18.33
CA VAL A 381 18.17 15.15 -19.32
C VAL A 381 18.99 15.60 -20.55
N ARG A 382 18.73 16.81 -21.07
CA ARG A 382 19.49 17.36 -22.20
C ARG A 382 20.97 17.52 -21.88
N SER A 383 21.30 18.02 -20.70
CA SER A 383 22.68 18.18 -20.24
C SER A 383 23.41 16.85 -20.11
N LEU A 384 22.76 15.84 -19.51
CA LEU A 384 23.35 14.51 -19.31
C LEU A 384 23.51 13.71 -20.61
N ARG A 385 22.72 14.00 -21.64
CA ARG A 385 22.88 13.39 -23.00
C ARG A 385 23.94 14.06 -23.85
N ALA A 386 24.38 15.25 -23.49
CA ALA A 386 25.43 15.97 -24.22
C ALA A 386 26.85 15.58 -23.75
N ILE A 387 26.94 14.78 -22.70
CA ILE A 387 28.19 14.21 -22.18
C ILE A 387 28.40 12.82 -22.74
#